data_3fdaa92eec4f95822b3247edc41fca5e
#
_entry.id   3fdaa92eec4f95822b3247edc41fca5e
#
_cell.length_a   1.000
_cell.length_b   1.000
_cell.length_c   1.000
_cell.angle_alpha   90.00
_cell.angle_beta   90.00
_cell.angle_gamma   90.00
#
_symmetry.space_group_name_H-M   'P 1'
#
loop_
_entity.id
_entity.type
_entity.pdbx_description
1 polymer ?
#
loop_
_entity_poly.entity_id
_entity_poly.type
_entity_poly.pdbx_seq_one_letter_code
_entity_poly.pdbx_strand_id
1 'polypeptide(L)'
;MRKSIFESILILGTGTLALNIAKKLKEVCADSCTKLLCASYLESPFSFFSTWCKTSKIPYTSFHDKTALEDYINNFKDSTLLISAHNYYLFPAPILQKPFLKIINYHNSLLPLHRGLNAQMWSIFEQDSASGITWHCVSSGIDCGEIILQKSISLDSTYTYLKLTQEQLQLGFNAFMEICDSLMQWNLSLKTQEKSSDSVLHKARDLPNNGILDLHWNFEKKSAFLRSMDCGKSHLLPKPKIILKGKKYTILNYTENPKNALGFDFTLGECNG
;
A
#
# COMPACT_ATOMS: atom_id res chain seq x y z
N MET A 1 2.80 10.18 27.87
CA MET A 1 3.36 9.11 26.97
C MET A 1 4.65 8.57 27.55
N ARG A 2 4.92 7.26 27.42
CA ARG A 2 6.21 6.69 27.82
C ARG A 2 7.28 7.08 26.79
N LYS A 3 8.52 7.31 27.24
CA LYS A 3 9.65 7.67 26.36
C LYS A 3 9.96 6.52 25.40
N SER A 4 10.17 6.80 24.11
CA SER A 4 10.58 5.78 23.11
C SER A 4 11.89 5.08 23.53
N ILE A 5 11.98 3.77 23.25
CA ILE A 5 13.24 3.01 23.40
C ILE A 5 14.15 3.18 22.18
N PHE A 6 13.67 3.80 21.10
CA PHE A 6 14.43 4.04 19.89
C PHE A 6 15.10 5.42 19.94
N GLU A 7 16.36 5.49 19.55
CA GLU A 7 17.11 6.73 19.40
C GLU A 7 16.75 7.43 18.09
N SER A 8 16.37 6.66 17.07
CA SER A 8 15.92 7.18 15.78
C SER A 8 14.64 6.50 15.30
N ILE A 9 13.80 7.28 14.65
CA ILE A 9 12.63 6.78 13.92
C ILE A 9 12.74 7.27 12.48
N LEU A 10 12.77 6.35 11.52
CA LEU A 10 12.75 6.64 10.09
C LEU A 10 11.40 6.25 9.51
N ILE A 11 10.68 7.22 8.96
CA ILE A 11 9.49 6.97 8.14
C ILE A 11 9.95 6.89 6.68
N LEU A 12 9.84 5.70 6.08
CA LEU A 12 10.06 5.49 4.66
C LEU A 12 8.71 5.25 3.99
N GLY A 13 8.25 6.22 3.21
CA GLY A 13 6.92 6.09 2.62
C GLY A 13 6.54 7.24 1.71
N THR A 14 5.29 7.18 1.25
CA THR A 14 4.72 8.16 0.31
C THR A 14 3.28 8.53 0.68
N GLY A 15 2.83 9.65 0.14
CA GLY A 15 1.44 10.08 0.20
C GLY A 15 0.92 10.42 1.61
N THR A 16 -0.40 10.28 1.78
CA THR A 16 -1.12 10.75 2.98
C THR A 16 -0.82 9.91 4.22
N LEU A 17 -0.60 8.61 4.07
CA LEU A 17 -0.30 7.73 5.21
C LEU A 17 1.02 8.11 5.86
N ALA A 18 2.11 8.21 5.07
CA ALA A 18 3.42 8.61 5.57
C ALA A 18 3.37 10.00 6.20
N LEU A 19 2.67 10.96 5.57
CA LEU A 19 2.48 12.30 6.08
C LEU A 19 1.77 12.32 7.44
N ASN A 20 0.67 11.60 7.58
CA ASN A 20 -0.11 11.59 8.83
C ASN A 20 0.65 10.92 9.97
N ILE A 21 1.38 9.83 9.68
CA ILE A 21 2.27 9.18 10.65
C ILE A 21 3.39 10.15 11.08
N ALA A 22 4.00 10.87 10.14
CA ALA A 22 5.05 11.84 10.46
C ALA A 22 4.54 12.98 11.34
N LYS A 23 3.34 13.51 11.06
CA LYS A 23 2.69 14.52 11.90
C LYS A 23 2.50 14.00 13.33
N LYS A 24 1.97 12.79 13.47
CA LYS A 24 1.77 12.17 14.78
C LYS A 24 3.07 11.95 15.52
N LEU A 25 4.09 11.41 14.85
CA LEU A 25 5.36 11.13 15.50
C LEU A 25 6.15 12.39 15.83
N LYS A 26 5.98 13.49 15.10
CA LYS A 26 6.52 14.79 15.49
C LYS A 26 6.00 15.24 16.86
N GLU A 27 4.70 15.03 17.14
CA GLU A 27 4.10 15.32 18.44
C GLU A 27 4.64 14.38 19.54
N VAL A 28 4.70 13.07 19.22
CA VAL A 28 5.19 12.03 20.15
C VAL A 28 6.65 12.25 20.53
N CYS A 29 7.48 12.69 19.60
CA CYS A 29 8.92 12.90 19.79
C CYS A 29 9.27 14.30 20.32
N ALA A 30 8.33 15.23 20.43
CA ALA A 30 8.60 16.63 20.75
C ALA A 30 9.42 16.81 22.04
N ASP A 31 9.10 16.03 23.09
CA ASP A 31 9.74 16.10 24.39
C ASP A 31 10.74 14.94 24.62
N SER A 32 11.21 14.30 23.55
CA SER A 32 12.13 13.16 23.63
C SER A 32 13.45 13.45 22.89
N CYS A 33 14.49 12.68 23.23
CA CYS A 33 15.76 12.73 22.48
C CYS A 33 15.69 11.90 21.18
N THR A 34 14.55 11.31 20.84
CA THR A 34 14.37 10.49 19.65
C THR A 34 14.43 11.35 18.39
N LYS A 35 15.30 11.00 17.46
CA LYS A 35 15.42 11.68 16.17
C LYS A 35 14.35 11.20 15.22
N LEU A 36 13.49 12.08 14.73
CA LEU A 36 12.51 11.76 13.68
C LEU A 36 13.09 12.15 12.32
N LEU A 37 13.12 11.19 11.41
CA LEU A 37 13.64 11.30 10.05
C LEU A 37 12.58 10.79 9.08
N CYS A 38 12.52 11.40 7.91
CA CYS A 38 11.60 10.99 6.85
C CYS A 38 12.35 10.75 5.54
N ALA A 39 11.93 9.76 4.80
CA ALA A 39 12.45 9.46 3.48
C ALA A 39 11.35 8.94 2.56
N SER A 40 11.60 9.04 1.25
CA SER A 40 10.78 8.37 0.24
C SER A 40 11.66 7.67 -0.80
N TYR A 41 11.08 6.68 -1.44
CA TYR A 41 11.71 5.97 -2.55
C TYR A 41 10.80 6.06 -3.78
N LEU A 42 11.37 6.59 -4.90
CA LEU A 42 10.68 6.82 -6.18
C LEU A 42 9.50 7.82 -6.11
N GLU A 43 9.41 8.63 -5.07
CA GLU A 43 8.43 9.71 -4.97
C GLU A 43 8.99 11.04 -5.52
N SER A 44 8.09 11.87 -6.03
CA SER A 44 8.45 13.25 -6.41
C SER A 44 8.97 14.02 -5.19
N PRO A 45 10.09 14.77 -5.32
CA PRO A 45 10.61 15.62 -4.25
C PRO A 45 9.69 16.81 -3.91
N PHE A 46 8.64 17.03 -4.70
CA PHE A 46 7.63 18.08 -4.51
C PHE A 46 6.29 17.54 -4.00
N SER A 47 6.28 16.38 -3.34
CA SER A 47 5.08 15.81 -2.75
C SER A 47 4.60 16.63 -1.54
N PHE A 48 3.33 16.43 -1.15
CA PHE A 48 2.82 17.01 0.10
C PHE A 48 3.60 16.56 1.32
N PHE A 49 4.10 15.32 1.31
CA PHE A 49 4.90 14.78 2.39
C PHE A 49 6.24 15.51 2.50
N SER A 50 6.99 15.63 1.39
CA SER A 50 8.28 16.35 1.37
C SER A 50 8.13 17.83 1.74
N THR A 51 7.09 18.48 1.22
CA THR A 51 6.79 19.89 1.50
C THR A 51 6.51 20.10 2.99
N TRP A 52 5.70 19.22 3.59
CA TRP A 52 5.42 19.29 5.03
C TRP A 52 6.68 19.03 5.87
N CYS A 53 7.50 18.04 5.53
CA CYS A 53 8.76 17.81 6.24
C CYS A 53 9.65 19.05 6.24
N LYS A 54 9.80 19.69 5.08
CA LYS A 54 10.58 20.92 4.93
C LYS A 54 10.04 22.06 5.80
N THR A 55 8.74 22.34 5.72
CA THR A 55 8.12 23.43 6.52
C THR A 55 8.13 23.13 8.02
N SER A 56 8.05 21.86 8.39
CA SER A 56 8.11 21.38 9.78
C SER A 56 9.52 21.20 10.33
N LYS A 57 10.56 21.47 9.52
CA LYS A 57 11.97 21.29 9.87
C LYS A 57 12.32 19.85 10.26
N ILE A 58 11.64 18.86 9.66
CA ILE A 58 11.97 17.44 9.79
C ILE A 58 12.94 17.06 8.67
N PRO A 59 14.08 16.43 8.96
CA PRO A 59 14.99 15.94 7.93
C PRO A 59 14.26 15.00 6.96
N TYR A 60 14.38 15.27 5.66
CA TYR A 60 13.73 14.49 4.61
C TYR A 60 14.69 14.25 3.45
N THR A 61 14.74 13.02 2.96
CA THR A 61 15.54 12.62 1.80
C THR A 61 14.70 11.82 0.82
N SER A 62 14.72 12.17 -0.47
CA SER A 62 14.10 11.41 -1.55
C SER A 62 15.17 10.60 -2.28
N PHE A 63 14.93 9.31 -2.45
CA PHE A 63 15.81 8.38 -3.13
C PHE A 63 15.17 7.90 -4.43
N HIS A 64 15.94 7.91 -5.51
CA HIS A 64 15.59 7.35 -6.80
C HIS A 64 16.48 6.15 -7.17
N ASP A 65 17.57 5.98 -6.44
CA ASP A 65 18.47 4.85 -6.53
C ASP A 65 18.37 3.96 -5.30
N LYS A 66 18.33 2.65 -5.54
CA LYS A 66 18.21 1.63 -4.51
C LYS A 66 19.45 1.58 -3.62
N THR A 67 20.64 1.67 -4.21
CA THR A 67 21.91 1.59 -3.48
C THR A 67 22.07 2.78 -2.55
N ALA A 68 21.72 3.99 -3.00
CA ALA A 68 21.76 5.19 -2.15
C ALA A 68 20.82 5.08 -0.94
N LEU A 69 19.63 4.49 -1.10
CA LEU A 69 18.73 4.22 0.03
C LEU A 69 19.31 3.16 0.97
N GLU A 70 19.90 2.09 0.42
CA GLU A 70 20.55 1.03 1.22
C GLU A 70 21.72 1.61 2.03
N ASP A 71 22.56 2.43 1.43
CA ASP A 71 23.68 3.11 2.12
C ASP A 71 23.17 4.05 3.21
N TYR A 72 22.08 4.78 2.94
CA TYR A 72 21.45 5.64 3.93
C TYR A 72 20.97 4.83 5.15
N ILE A 73 20.27 3.71 4.93
CA ILE A 73 19.81 2.84 6.01
C ILE A 73 21.00 2.16 6.71
N ASN A 74 22.07 1.84 5.98
CA ASN A 74 23.29 1.23 6.52
C ASN A 74 24.08 2.17 7.45
N ASN A 75 23.89 3.48 7.33
CA ASN A 75 24.54 4.46 8.18
C ASN A 75 23.94 4.57 9.59
N PHE A 76 22.74 4.05 9.82
CA PHE A 76 22.20 3.95 11.18
C PHE A 76 23.01 2.96 12.00
N LYS A 77 23.40 3.36 13.21
CA LYS A 77 24.13 2.53 14.18
C LYS A 77 23.40 2.44 15.51
N ASP A 78 22.41 3.31 15.68
CA ASP A 78 21.61 3.47 16.89
C ASP A 78 20.38 2.58 16.84
N SER A 79 19.73 2.38 18.00
CA SER A 79 18.41 1.72 18.05
C SER A 79 17.40 2.49 17.17
N THR A 80 17.00 1.88 16.06
CA THR A 80 16.19 2.54 15.03
C THR A 80 14.91 1.77 14.74
N LEU A 81 13.79 2.48 14.74
CA LEU A 81 12.53 2.00 14.20
C LEU A 81 12.33 2.55 12.78
N LEU A 82 12.22 1.67 11.80
CA LEU A 82 11.86 2.02 10.43
C LEU A 82 10.38 1.66 10.21
N ILE A 83 9.60 2.67 9.84
CA ILE A 83 8.18 2.54 9.52
C ILE A 83 8.01 2.67 8.00
N SER A 84 7.76 1.54 7.33
CA SER A 84 7.45 1.49 5.91
C SER A 84 5.96 1.77 5.71
N ALA A 85 5.64 2.99 5.23
CA ALA A 85 4.28 3.50 5.15
C ALA A 85 3.90 3.79 3.69
N HIS A 86 3.25 2.82 3.03
CA HIS A 86 2.91 2.89 1.62
C HIS A 86 4.16 3.09 0.74
N ASN A 87 5.01 2.07 0.71
CA ASN A 87 6.33 2.09 0.12
C ASN A 87 6.54 0.87 -0.79
N TYR A 88 7.28 1.06 -1.88
CA TYR A 88 7.59 0.01 -2.87
C TYR A 88 8.98 -0.62 -2.69
N TYR A 89 9.78 -0.14 -1.75
CA TYR A 89 11.11 -0.66 -1.52
C TYR A 89 11.07 -1.99 -0.77
N LEU A 90 11.76 -3.00 -1.32
CA LEU A 90 11.92 -4.30 -0.69
C LEU A 90 13.25 -4.35 0.06
N PHE A 91 13.19 -4.60 1.36
CA PHE A 91 14.36 -4.64 2.22
C PHE A 91 15.20 -5.91 1.99
N PRO A 92 16.47 -5.79 1.59
CA PRO A 92 17.34 -6.95 1.39
C PRO A 92 17.81 -7.56 2.72
N ALA A 93 18.19 -8.85 2.68
CA ALA A 93 18.61 -9.60 3.85
C ALA A 93 19.67 -8.90 4.72
N PRO A 94 20.71 -8.23 4.18
CA PRO A 94 21.69 -7.52 5.02
C PRO A 94 21.10 -6.40 5.88
N ILE A 95 20.04 -5.73 5.42
CA ILE A 95 19.32 -4.72 6.21
C ILE A 95 18.49 -5.41 7.30
N LEU A 96 17.77 -6.49 6.95
CA LEU A 96 16.92 -7.22 7.89
C LEU A 96 17.68 -7.89 9.04
N GLN A 97 18.96 -8.19 8.84
CA GLN A 97 19.82 -8.83 9.84
C GLN A 97 20.42 -7.87 10.87
N LYS A 98 20.17 -6.56 10.76
CA LYS A 98 20.72 -5.57 11.70
C LYS A 98 20.00 -5.64 13.06
N PRO A 99 20.70 -5.97 14.16
CA PRO A 99 20.06 -6.22 15.47
C PRO A 99 19.44 -4.95 16.09
N PHE A 100 19.97 -3.77 15.72
CA PHE A 100 19.48 -2.48 16.22
C PHE A 100 18.33 -1.91 15.38
N LEU A 101 17.96 -2.55 14.26
CA LEU A 101 16.92 -2.06 13.36
C LEU A 101 15.65 -2.91 13.51
N LYS A 102 14.55 -2.26 13.82
CA LYS A 102 13.20 -2.84 13.77
C LYS A 102 12.45 -2.23 12.59
N ILE A 103 11.82 -3.07 11.78
CA ILE A 103 11.11 -2.60 10.58
C ILE A 103 9.68 -3.12 10.63
N ILE A 104 8.72 -2.20 10.53
CA ILE A 104 7.31 -2.53 10.32
C ILE A 104 6.85 -2.04 8.96
N ASN A 105 5.87 -2.72 8.38
CA ASN A 105 5.30 -2.36 7.09
C ASN A 105 3.78 -2.29 7.14
N TYR A 106 3.24 -1.31 6.43
CA TYR A 106 1.82 -1.22 6.09
C TYR A 106 1.54 -2.01 4.81
N HIS A 107 0.57 -2.91 4.89
CA HIS A 107 0.07 -3.63 3.72
C HIS A 107 -1.45 -3.48 3.60
N ASN A 108 -1.95 -3.29 2.38
CA ASN A 108 -3.34 -3.00 2.07
C ASN A 108 -4.17 -4.25 1.75
N SER A 109 -4.01 -5.29 2.56
CA SER A 109 -4.87 -6.48 2.61
C SER A 109 -4.95 -7.06 4.01
N LEU A 110 -5.81 -8.06 4.19
CA LEU A 110 -5.84 -8.94 5.34
C LEU A 110 -4.84 -10.10 5.12
N LEU A 111 -3.57 -9.89 5.46
CA LEU A 111 -2.53 -10.93 5.31
C LEU A 111 -2.94 -12.23 6.02
N PRO A 112 -2.68 -13.41 5.44
CA PRO A 112 -1.80 -13.67 4.29
C PRO A 112 -2.45 -13.54 2.90
N LEU A 113 -3.66 -13.04 2.77
CA LEU A 113 -4.32 -12.85 1.48
C LEU A 113 -3.68 -11.71 0.70
N HIS A 114 -3.61 -11.84 -0.63
CA HIS A 114 -3.17 -10.80 -1.58
C HIS A 114 -1.87 -10.12 -1.18
N ARG A 115 -0.81 -10.89 -0.93
CA ARG A 115 0.55 -10.36 -0.70
C ARG A 115 1.09 -9.65 -1.94
N GLY A 116 2.01 -8.72 -1.76
CA GLY A 116 2.67 -7.99 -2.85
C GLY A 116 1.92 -6.74 -3.26
N LEU A 117 1.71 -6.52 -4.56
CA LEU A 117 1.20 -5.25 -5.08
C LEU A 117 -0.26 -5.32 -5.49
N ASN A 118 -0.93 -4.16 -5.39
CA ASN A 118 -2.31 -3.96 -5.85
C ASN A 118 -3.33 -4.90 -5.18
N ALA A 119 -3.15 -5.23 -3.91
CA ALA A 119 -4.03 -6.13 -3.16
C ALA A 119 -5.50 -5.74 -3.25
N GLN A 120 -5.82 -4.43 -3.21
CA GLN A 120 -7.18 -3.91 -3.35
C GLN A 120 -7.80 -4.22 -4.72
N MET A 121 -7.00 -4.24 -5.78
CA MET A 121 -7.46 -4.64 -7.12
C MET A 121 -7.91 -6.11 -7.11
N TRP A 122 -7.11 -6.96 -6.48
CA TRP A 122 -7.39 -8.39 -6.42
C TRP A 122 -8.58 -8.70 -5.52
N SER A 123 -8.69 -8.07 -4.35
CA SER A 123 -9.86 -8.24 -3.47
C SER A 123 -11.18 -7.90 -4.18
N ILE A 124 -11.21 -6.82 -4.99
CA ILE A 124 -12.40 -6.45 -5.77
C ILE A 124 -12.64 -7.43 -6.93
N PHE A 125 -11.60 -7.81 -7.67
CA PHE A 125 -11.73 -8.72 -8.81
C PHE A 125 -12.15 -10.12 -8.40
N GLU A 126 -11.61 -10.66 -7.31
CA GLU A 126 -11.99 -11.98 -6.78
C GLU A 126 -13.31 -11.94 -6.03
N GLN A 127 -13.89 -10.75 -5.85
CA GLN A 127 -15.19 -10.54 -5.20
C GLN A 127 -15.16 -11.00 -3.72
N ASP A 128 -14.06 -10.70 -3.03
CA ASP A 128 -13.96 -10.99 -1.60
C ASP A 128 -15.07 -10.28 -0.84
N SER A 129 -15.60 -10.92 0.19
CA SER A 129 -16.59 -10.31 1.08
C SER A 129 -15.99 -9.22 1.99
N ALA A 130 -14.66 -9.24 2.17
CA ALA A 130 -13.92 -8.28 2.97
C ALA A 130 -12.51 -8.08 2.44
N SER A 131 -11.99 -6.87 2.59
CA SER A 131 -10.59 -6.53 2.47
C SER A 131 -10.12 -5.85 3.76
N GLY A 132 -9.00 -5.15 3.76
CA GLY A 132 -8.56 -4.44 4.96
C GLY A 132 -7.11 -3.99 4.88
N ILE A 133 -6.52 -3.84 6.05
CA ILE A 133 -5.12 -3.46 6.19
C ILE A 133 -4.40 -4.36 7.20
N THR A 134 -3.11 -4.47 7.06
CA THR A 134 -2.24 -5.15 8.01
C THR A 134 -1.00 -4.30 8.29
N TRP A 135 -0.75 -4.01 9.56
CA TRP A 135 0.58 -3.65 10.04
C TRP A 135 1.30 -4.92 10.46
N HIS A 136 2.51 -5.15 9.94
CA HIS A 136 3.30 -6.35 10.23
C HIS A 136 4.79 -6.03 10.35
N CYS A 137 5.54 -6.89 11.03
CA CYS A 137 6.99 -6.87 11.00
C CYS A 137 7.50 -7.27 9.61
N VAL A 138 8.59 -6.66 9.16
CA VAL A 138 9.19 -7.06 7.89
C VAL A 138 10.10 -8.28 8.11
N SER A 139 9.97 -9.27 7.22
CA SER A 139 10.77 -10.48 7.19
C SER A 139 11.40 -10.69 5.80
N SER A 140 12.13 -11.78 5.61
CA SER A 140 12.77 -12.10 4.32
C SER A 140 11.79 -12.43 3.19
N GLY A 141 10.56 -12.83 3.53
CA GLY A 141 9.49 -13.05 2.56
C GLY A 141 8.65 -11.81 2.36
N ILE A 142 8.19 -11.57 1.12
CA ILE A 142 7.30 -10.44 0.82
C ILE A 142 6.00 -10.60 1.60
N ASP A 143 5.71 -9.63 2.47
CA ASP A 143 4.53 -9.54 3.32
C ASP A 143 4.25 -10.81 4.16
N CYS A 144 5.32 -11.51 4.61
CA CYS A 144 5.25 -12.77 5.37
C CYS A 144 5.58 -12.61 6.86
N GLY A 145 5.91 -11.42 7.34
CA GLY A 145 6.29 -11.19 8.72
C GLY A 145 5.10 -11.24 9.69
N GLU A 146 5.40 -11.33 10.99
CA GLU A 146 4.39 -11.41 12.02
C GLU A 146 3.47 -10.19 12.03
N ILE A 147 2.18 -10.44 12.17
CA ILE A 147 1.12 -9.42 12.19
C ILE A 147 1.14 -8.71 13.55
N ILE A 148 1.14 -7.38 13.48
CA ILE A 148 0.99 -6.50 14.65
C ILE A 148 -0.48 -6.16 14.87
N LEU A 149 -1.17 -5.73 13.80
CA LEU A 149 -2.59 -5.39 13.85
C LEU A 149 -3.20 -5.53 12.46
N GLN A 150 -4.43 -6.01 12.42
CA GLN A 150 -5.26 -6.04 11.21
C GLN A 150 -6.60 -5.33 11.48
N LYS A 151 -7.12 -4.68 10.45
CA LYS A 151 -8.46 -4.10 10.44
C LYS A 151 -9.15 -4.45 9.14
N SER A 152 -10.39 -4.86 9.20
CA SER A 152 -11.18 -5.26 8.04
C SER A 152 -12.11 -4.16 7.55
N ILE A 153 -12.43 -4.23 6.27
CA ILE A 153 -13.45 -3.42 5.57
C ILE A 153 -14.35 -4.43 4.86
N SER A 154 -15.65 -4.40 5.14
CA SER A 154 -16.62 -5.20 4.36
C SER A 154 -16.74 -4.63 2.96
N LEU A 155 -16.65 -5.49 1.94
CA LEU A 155 -16.74 -5.08 0.55
C LEU A 155 -18.16 -5.34 0.00
N ASP A 156 -18.61 -4.41 -0.83
CA ASP A 156 -19.83 -4.52 -1.63
C ASP A 156 -19.56 -4.08 -3.08
N SER A 157 -20.61 -4.12 -3.91
CA SER A 157 -20.52 -3.75 -5.32
C SER A 157 -20.27 -2.26 -5.59
N THR A 158 -20.16 -1.40 -4.58
CA THR A 158 -19.86 0.04 -4.74
C THR A 158 -18.37 0.34 -4.67
N TYR A 159 -17.55 -0.63 -4.24
CA TYR A 159 -16.12 -0.40 -4.12
C TYR A 159 -15.42 -0.42 -5.48
N THR A 160 -14.68 0.66 -5.74
CA THR A 160 -13.69 0.74 -6.80
C THR A 160 -12.27 0.68 -6.20
N TYR A 161 -11.25 0.45 -7.05
CA TYR A 161 -9.85 0.51 -6.62
C TYR A 161 -9.54 1.79 -5.84
N LEU A 162 -9.98 2.95 -6.37
CA LEU A 162 -9.69 4.24 -5.74
C LEU A 162 -10.37 4.37 -4.38
N LYS A 163 -11.67 4.04 -4.30
CA LYS A 163 -12.44 4.12 -3.04
C LYS A 163 -11.83 3.25 -1.96
N LEU A 164 -11.54 1.97 -2.29
CA LEU A 164 -10.95 1.05 -1.34
C LEU A 164 -9.56 1.51 -0.88
N THR A 165 -8.72 2.00 -1.80
CA THR A 165 -7.40 2.55 -1.45
C THR A 165 -7.50 3.70 -0.46
N GLN A 166 -8.43 4.63 -0.69
CA GLN A 166 -8.61 5.78 0.21
C GLN A 166 -9.04 5.35 1.61
N GLU A 167 -10.00 4.43 1.71
CA GLU A 167 -10.47 3.90 3.00
C GLU A 167 -9.37 3.11 3.72
N GLN A 168 -8.61 2.29 2.99
CA GLN A 168 -7.49 1.54 3.55
C GLN A 168 -6.38 2.44 4.10
N LEU A 169 -6.03 3.54 3.40
CA LEU A 169 -5.03 4.49 3.91
C LEU A 169 -5.49 5.18 5.20
N GLN A 170 -6.77 5.57 5.27
CA GLN A 170 -7.34 6.15 6.49
C GLN A 170 -7.39 5.13 7.63
N LEU A 171 -7.85 3.91 7.35
CA LEU A 171 -7.90 2.82 8.32
C LEU A 171 -6.49 2.42 8.79
N GLY A 172 -5.51 2.44 7.88
CA GLY A 172 -4.11 2.19 8.20
C GLY A 172 -3.53 3.21 9.17
N PHE A 173 -3.88 4.48 9.01
CA PHE A 173 -3.49 5.52 9.98
C PHE A 173 -4.19 5.34 11.33
N ASN A 174 -5.49 5.06 11.33
CA ASN A 174 -6.23 4.81 12.58
C ASN A 174 -5.65 3.61 13.34
N ALA A 175 -5.35 2.53 12.63
CA ALA A 175 -4.69 1.35 13.20
C ALA A 175 -3.28 1.66 13.73
N PHE A 176 -2.51 2.51 13.02
CA PHE A 176 -1.22 2.99 13.52
C PHE A 176 -1.36 3.75 14.85
N MET A 177 -2.39 4.59 14.99
CA MET A 177 -2.66 5.31 16.23
C MET A 177 -2.91 4.36 17.42
N GLU A 178 -3.60 3.23 17.19
CA GLU A 178 -3.87 2.23 18.22
C GLU A 178 -2.58 1.54 18.73
N ILE A 179 -1.61 1.30 17.84
CA ILE A 179 -0.36 0.61 18.18
C ILE A 179 0.78 1.56 18.55
N CYS A 180 0.64 2.86 18.35
CA CYS A 180 1.73 3.82 18.43
C CYS A 180 2.49 3.75 19.77
N ASP A 181 1.79 3.76 20.90
CA ASP A 181 2.44 3.73 22.23
C ASP A 181 3.17 2.40 22.49
N SER A 182 2.55 1.28 22.12
CA SER A 182 3.16 -0.05 22.24
C SER A 182 4.34 -0.21 21.28
N LEU A 183 4.25 0.37 20.09
CA LEU A 183 5.31 0.38 19.09
C LEU A 183 6.54 1.15 19.58
N MET A 184 6.34 2.32 20.20
CA MET A 184 7.43 3.13 20.77
C MET A 184 8.20 2.39 21.88
N GLN A 185 7.56 1.45 22.56
CA GLN A 185 8.17 0.60 23.59
C GLN A 185 8.60 -0.79 23.05
N TRP A 186 8.33 -1.08 21.78
CA TRP A 186 8.44 -2.41 21.18
C TRP A 186 7.76 -3.51 22.02
N ASN A 187 6.65 -3.16 22.66
CA ASN A 187 5.82 -4.06 23.45
C ASN A 187 4.56 -4.42 22.64
N LEU A 188 4.77 -5.28 21.64
CA LEU A 188 3.76 -5.67 20.67
C LEU A 188 3.32 -7.11 20.87
N SER A 189 2.03 -7.36 20.72
CA SER A 189 1.49 -8.72 20.60
C SER A 189 1.57 -9.13 19.13
N LEU A 190 2.52 -10.01 18.80
CA LEU A 190 2.75 -10.45 17.44
C LEU A 190 2.03 -11.78 17.15
N LYS A 191 1.38 -11.86 15.99
CA LYS A 191 0.72 -13.06 15.52
C LYS A 191 1.42 -13.60 14.28
N THR A 192 1.89 -14.84 14.33
CA THR A 192 2.46 -15.51 13.15
C THR A 192 1.39 -15.68 12.07
N GLN A 193 1.75 -15.43 10.82
CA GLN A 193 0.86 -15.69 9.69
C GLN A 193 0.73 -17.20 9.45
N GLU A 194 -0.50 -17.67 9.37
CA GLU A 194 -0.77 -19.05 8.98
C GLU A 194 -0.51 -19.22 7.46
N LYS A 195 0.08 -20.34 7.10
CA LYS A 195 0.21 -20.69 5.68
C LYS A 195 -1.19 -21.01 5.14
N SER A 196 -1.62 -20.29 4.12
CA SER A 196 -2.87 -20.52 3.42
C SER A 196 -2.60 -20.85 1.96
N SER A 197 -3.36 -21.76 1.37
CA SER A 197 -3.40 -22.01 -0.07
C SER A 197 -3.79 -20.75 -0.85
N ASP A 198 -4.59 -19.88 -0.24
CA ASP A 198 -5.13 -18.65 -0.83
C ASP A 198 -4.16 -17.48 -0.74
N SER A 199 -2.99 -17.70 -0.13
CA SER A 199 -1.92 -16.70 0.00
C SER A 199 -1.18 -16.50 -1.32
N VAL A 200 -1.78 -15.76 -2.25
CA VAL A 200 -1.19 -15.45 -3.55
C VAL A 200 -0.27 -14.23 -3.45
N LEU A 201 0.89 -14.30 -4.12
CA LEU A 201 1.80 -13.16 -4.28
C LEU A 201 1.59 -12.48 -5.62
N HIS A 202 1.10 -11.26 -5.60
CA HIS A 202 0.86 -10.44 -6.79
C HIS A 202 2.06 -9.54 -7.11
N LYS A 203 2.49 -9.57 -8.38
CA LYS A 203 3.60 -8.74 -8.88
C LYS A 203 3.05 -7.50 -9.60
N ALA A 204 3.92 -6.50 -9.80
CA ALA A 204 3.52 -5.23 -10.45
C ALA A 204 2.91 -5.40 -11.85
N ARG A 205 3.32 -6.43 -12.59
CA ARG A 205 2.83 -6.73 -13.95
C ARG A 205 1.53 -7.52 -13.96
N ASP A 206 1.13 -8.09 -12.81
CA ASP A 206 -0.03 -8.96 -12.76
C ASP A 206 -1.30 -8.09 -12.76
N LEU A 207 -2.17 -8.35 -13.72
CA LEU A 207 -3.47 -7.68 -13.86
C LEU A 207 -4.56 -8.75 -14.02
N PRO A 208 -5.77 -8.53 -13.49
CA PRO A 208 -6.91 -9.38 -13.75
C PRO A 208 -7.08 -9.61 -15.25
N ASN A 209 -7.10 -10.89 -15.67
CA ASN A 209 -7.20 -11.30 -17.08
C ASN A 209 -6.29 -10.49 -18.03
N ASN A 210 -5.04 -10.21 -17.61
CA ASN A 210 -4.09 -9.37 -18.37
C ASN A 210 -4.62 -7.97 -18.75
N GLY A 211 -5.55 -7.45 -17.96
CA GLY A 211 -6.16 -6.14 -18.18
C GLY A 211 -7.20 -6.11 -19.30
N ILE A 212 -7.70 -7.27 -19.76
CA ILE A 212 -8.68 -7.39 -20.84
C ILE A 212 -10.03 -7.86 -20.28
N LEU A 213 -11.10 -7.08 -20.52
CA LEU A 213 -12.45 -7.46 -20.17
C LEU A 213 -12.92 -8.66 -21.02
N ASP A 214 -13.29 -9.76 -20.36
CA ASP A 214 -13.88 -10.90 -21.03
C ASP A 214 -15.42 -10.70 -21.16
N LEU A 215 -15.90 -10.69 -22.39
CA LEU A 215 -17.32 -10.48 -22.70
C LEU A 215 -18.21 -11.69 -22.32
N HIS A 216 -17.62 -12.88 -22.12
CA HIS A 216 -18.33 -14.08 -21.71
C HIS A 216 -18.59 -14.17 -20.20
N TRP A 217 -17.94 -13.35 -19.39
CA TRP A 217 -18.23 -13.29 -17.96
C TRP A 217 -19.68 -12.86 -17.69
N ASN A 218 -20.24 -13.28 -16.56
CA ASN A 218 -21.50 -12.74 -16.08
C ASN A 218 -21.36 -11.25 -15.70
N PHE A 219 -22.46 -10.60 -15.43
CA PHE A 219 -22.50 -9.16 -15.11
C PHE A 219 -21.63 -8.82 -13.89
N GLU A 220 -21.73 -9.61 -12.82
CA GLU A 220 -21.04 -9.40 -11.55
C GLU A 220 -19.53 -9.44 -11.73
N LYS A 221 -19.00 -10.42 -12.49
CA LYS A 221 -17.55 -10.53 -12.76
C LYS A 221 -17.03 -9.42 -13.69
N LYS A 222 -17.83 -9.02 -14.69
CA LYS A 222 -17.51 -7.84 -15.52
C LYS A 222 -17.44 -6.57 -14.69
N SER A 223 -18.45 -6.35 -13.82
CA SER A 223 -18.49 -5.21 -12.90
C SER A 223 -17.29 -5.23 -11.95
N ALA A 224 -16.99 -6.37 -11.33
CA ALA A 224 -15.82 -6.53 -10.46
C ALA A 224 -14.50 -6.22 -11.18
N PHE A 225 -14.33 -6.70 -12.42
CA PHE A 225 -13.16 -6.38 -13.24
C PHE A 225 -13.03 -4.87 -13.50
N LEU A 226 -14.10 -4.22 -13.93
CA LEU A 226 -14.08 -2.78 -14.24
C LEU A 226 -13.78 -1.96 -12.99
N ARG A 227 -14.45 -2.26 -11.88
CA ARG A 227 -14.23 -1.58 -10.59
C ARG A 227 -12.84 -1.83 -10.00
N SER A 228 -12.29 -3.03 -10.17
CA SER A 228 -10.95 -3.38 -9.70
C SER A 228 -9.84 -2.57 -10.38
N MET A 229 -10.08 -2.10 -11.59
CA MET A 229 -9.12 -1.28 -12.36
C MET A 229 -9.50 0.20 -12.39
N ASP A 230 -10.55 0.62 -11.67
CA ASP A 230 -11.01 2.01 -11.65
C ASP A 230 -10.23 2.83 -10.61
N CYS A 231 -9.20 3.50 -11.09
CA CYS A 231 -8.38 4.45 -10.33
C CYS A 231 -8.90 5.90 -10.44
N GLY A 232 -10.11 6.13 -10.96
CA GLY A 232 -10.62 7.47 -11.25
C GLY A 232 -9.74 8.19 -12.28
N LYS A 233 -9.31 9.41 -11.94
CA LYS A 233 -8.43 10.23 -12.81
C LYS A 233 -6.93 9.95 -12.61
N SER A 234 -6.56 9.05 -11.69
CA SER A 234 -5.15 8.71 -11.47
C SER A 234 -4.63 7.73 -12.53
N HIS A 235 -3.31 7.66 -12.65
CA HIS A 235 -2.62 6.72 -13.55
C HIS A 235 -1.92 5.60 -12.77
N LEU A 236 -2.47 5.20 -11.61
CA LEU A 236 -1.87 4.17 -10.75
C LEU A 236 -1.89 2.79 -11.41
N LEU A 237 -2.93 2.50 -12.19
CA LEU A 237 -3.05 1.28 -12.99
C LEU A 237 -3.22 1.63 -14.47
N PRO A 238 -2.83 0.72 -15.38
CA PRO A 238 -3.18 0.88 -16.79
C PRO A 238 -4.70 0.81 -16.95
N LYS A 239 -5.24 1.53 -17.92
CA LYS A 239 -6.67 1.46 -18.25
C LYS A 239 -7.03 0.04 -18.75
N PRO A 240 -8.20 -0.50 -18.35
CA PRO A 240 -8.68 -1.78 -18.85
C PRO A 240 -8.93 -1.72 -20.37
N LYS A 241 -8.88 -2.87 -21.00
CA LYS A 241 -9.06 -3.02 -22.45
C LYS A 241 -10.24 -3.94 -22.75
N ILE A 242 -10.78 -3.83 -23.97
CA ILE A 242 -11.84 -4.69 -24.51
C ILE A 242 -11.52 -5.06 -25.96
N ILE A 243 -11.90 -6.26 -26.37
CA ILE A 243 -11.75 -6.70 -27.76
C ILE A 243 -13.16 -6.79 -28.39
N LEU A 244 -13.40 -5.96 -29.43
CA LEU A 244 -14.65 -5.93 -30.17
C LEU A 244 -14.38 -6.23 -31.65
N LYS A 245 -15.01 -7.26 -32.21
CA LYS A 245 -14.83 -7.66 -33.61
C LYS A 245 -13.33 -7.82 -34.00
N GLY A 246 -12.54 -8.42 -33.12
CA GLY A 246 -11.11 -8.66 -33.32
C GLY A 246 -10.19 -7.43 -33.14
N LYS A 247 -10.74 -6.23 -32.90
CA LYS A 247 -9.96 -5.01 -32.64
C LYS A 247 -9.94 -4.71 -31.14
N LYS A 248 -8.76 -4.34 -30.61
CA LYS A 248 -8.55 -3.97 -29.20
C LYS A 248 -8.77 -2.48 -28.98
N TYR A 249 -9.49 -2.14 -27.91
CA TYR A 249 -9.79 -0.77 -27.49
C TYR A 249 -9.45 -0.58 -26.02
N THR A 250 -9.06 0.63 -25.65
CA THR A 250 -8.92 1.06 -24.24
C THR A 250 -10.27 1.53 -23.72
N ILE A 251 -10.71 1.03 -22.57
CA ILE A 251 -11.92 1.52 -21.88
C ILE A 251 -11.52 2.80 -21.13
N LEU A 252 -11.98 3.94 -21.61
CA LEU A 252 -11.72 5.24 -21.01
C LEU A 252 -12.69 5.53 -19.86
N ASN A 253 -13.96 5.13 -20.04
CA ASN A 253 -15.03 5.25 -19.05
C ASN A 253 -16.07 4.15 -19.29
N TYR A 254 -16.84 3.85 -18.26
CA TYR A 254 -17.95 2.90 -18.32
C TYR A 254 -19.11 3.34 -17.41
N THR A 255 -20.33 2.95 -17.78
CA THR A 255 -21.53 3.09 -16.94
C THR A 255 -22.36 1.83 -17.04
N GLU A 256 -22.94 1.39 -15.93
CA GLU A 256 -23.86 0.25 -15.94
C GLU A 256 -25.12 0.58 -16.75
N ASN A 257 -25.48 -0.31 -17.67
CA ASN A 257 -26.67 -0.20 -18.48
C ASN A 257 -27.31 -1.59 -18.68
N PRO A 258 -28.27 -1.99 -17.82
CA PRO A 258 -28.91 -3.30 -17.92
C PRO A 258 -29.64 -3.57 -19.25
N LYS A 259 -29.94 -2.51 -20.04
CA LYS A 259 -30.56 -2.65 -21.37
C LYS A 259 -29.56 -3.01 -22.46
N ASN A 260 -28.26 -2.79 -22.21
CA ASN A 260 -27.19 -3.18 -23.13
C ASN A 260 -26.88 -4.69 -22.97
N ALA A 261 -26.71 -5.39 -24.07
CA ALA A 261 -26.35 -6.82 -24.07
C ALA A 261 -25.07 -7.13 -23.30
N LEU A 262 -24.16 -6.18 -23.18
CA LEU A 262 -22.93 -6.30 -22.39
C LEU A 262 -23.12 -5.91 -20.91
N GLY A 263 -24.26 -5.32 -20.56
CA GLY A 263 -24.54 -4.77 -19.22
C GLY A 263 -23.95 -3.39 -18.96
N PHE A 264 -23.16 -2.84 -19.90
CA PHE A 264 -22.43 -1.57 -19.74
C PHE A 264 -22.40 -0.78 -21.04
N ASP A 265 -22.38 0.55 -20.92
CA ASP A 265 -21.98 1.48 -21.97
C ASP A 265 -20.53 1.87 -21.76
N PHE A 266 -19.75 1.92 -22.83
CA PHE A 266 -18.33 2.22 -22.81
C PHE A 266 -17.98 3.46 -23.62
N THR A 267 -17.13 4.31 -23.07
CA THR A 267 -16.36 5.27 -23.86
C THR A 267 -15.03 4.62 -24.20
N LEU A 268 -14.75 4.43 -25.48
CA LEU A 268 -13.57 3.71 -25.97
C LEU A 268 -12.56 4.65 -26.62
N GLY A 269 -11.28 4.38 -26.39
CA GLY A 269 -10.16 4.97 -27.12
C GLY A 269 -9.44 3.93 -27.97
N GLU A 270 -8.81 4.32 -29.05
CA GLU A 270 -7.95 3.43 -29.81
C GLU A 270 -6.73 3.02 -28.98
N CYS A 271 -6.37 1.73 -29.06
CA CYS A 271 -5.06 1.29 -28.55
C CYS A 271 -4.03 1.67 -29.61
N ASN A 272 -3.22 2.70 -29.37
CA ASN A 272 -1.97 2.85 -30.10
C ASN A 272 -1.11 1.64 -29.74
N GLY A 273 -0.74 0.87 -30.76
CA GLY A 273 -0.10 -0.44 -30.71
C GLY A 273 1.18 -0.51 -29.90
#